data_da5c0dbaf4604321557ee3aa78506dd4
#
_entry.id   da5c0dbaf4604321557ee3aa78506dd4
#
_cell.length_a   1.000
_cell.length_b   1.000
_cell.length_c   1.000
_cell.angle_alpha   90.00
_cell.angle_beta   90.00
_cell.angle_gamma   90.00
#
_symmetry.space_group_name_H-M   'P 1'
#
loop_
_entity.id
_entity.type
_entity.pdbx_description
1 polymer ?
#
loop_
_entity_poly.entity_id
_entity_poly.type
_entity_poly.pdbx_seq_one_letter_code
_entity_poly.pdbx_strand_id
1 'polypeptide(L)'
;MPFIKSNGINLYYEEHGEGEPLLLIMGITAPGAVWEKHLNYWKQFFRCIIVDNRGVGQSDKPVGPYSSSLMADDLAGLLKQLDLEKVRVAGVSMGSIIAQQLAYRHPDLVKSMVLMCPWARCDTTAKDIFRHMVDIKARLKPDEFSRYIQLLIYSKPSFDDEKFYQELVEDRENANKDTNPQPLIGLEGQAAACMEHHILEQLNEIKQPVLVIGGESDKFTPIWMTKEVAQALP
;
A
#
# COMPACT_ATOMS: atom_id res chain seq x y z
N MET A 1 -17.03 -15.66 3.93
CA MET A 1 -16.04 -15.41 4.99
C MET A 1 -14.99 -14.48 4.41
N PRO A 2 -14.49 -13.49 5.14
CA PRO A 2 -13.58 -12.46 4.59
C PRO A 2 -12.15 -12.95 4.36
N PHE A 3 -11.92 -14.24 4.20
CA PHE A 3 -10.62 -14.83 3.92
C PHE A 3 -10.62 -15.64 2.63
N ILE A 4 -9.57 -15.51 1.87
CA ILE A 4 -9.32 -16.30 0.67
C ILE A 4 -7.89 -16.84 0.68
N LYS A 5 -7.71 -18.09 0.25
CA LYS A 5 -6.36 -18.67 0.18
C LYS A 5 -5.73 -18.32 -1.16
N SER A 6 -4.74 -17.45 -1.16
CA SER A 6 -4.02 -17.04 -2.36
C SER A 6 -2.52 -17.20 -2.16
N ASN A 7 -1.84 -17.73 -3.15
CA ASN A 7 -0.38 -17.84 -3.20
C ASN A 7 0.25 -18.39 -1.89
N GLY A 8 -0.40 -19.39 -1.30
CA GLY A 8 0.07 -20.09 -0.10
C GLY A 8 -0.25 -19.43 1.24
N ILE A 9 -0.95 -18.31 1.25
CA ILE A 9 -1.37 -17.59 2.46
C ILE A 9 -2.89 -17.37 2.50
N ASN A 10 -3.43 -17.10 3.69
CA ASN A 10 -4.79 -16.62 3.86
C ASN A 10 -4.75 -15.08 3.81
N LEU A 11 -5.39 -14.52 2.79
CA LEU A 11 -5.60 -13.08 2.66
C LEU A 11 -6.95 -12.70 3.24
N TYR A 12 -6.96 -11.70 4.09
CA TYR A 12 -8.17 -11.02 4.54
C TYR A 12 -8.56 -9.95 3.54
N TYR A 13 -9.83 -9.89 3.20
CA TYR A 13 -10.40 -8.84 2.35
C TYR A 13 -11.84 -8.53 2.78
N GLU A 14 -12.30 -7.37 2.41
CA GLU A 14 -13.69 -6.95 2.54
C GLU A 14 -14.21 -6.39 1.22
N GLU A 15 -15.51 -6.50 1.02
CA GLU A 15 -16.20 -5.92 -0.12
C GLU A 15 -17.28 -4.96 0.34
N HIS A 16 -17.34 -3.78 -0.28
CA HIS A 16 -18.29 -2.74 0.04
C HIS A 16 -18.83 -2.07 -1.22
N GLY A 17 -20.14 -1.87 -1.26
CA GLY A 17 -20.84 -1.29 -2.42
C GLY A 17 -21.05 -2.30 -3.55
N GLU A 18 -21.58 -1.79 -4.65
CA GLU A 18 -21.90 -2.53 -5.86
C GLU A 18 -21.39 -1.79 -7.10
N GLY A 19 -21.34 -2.48 -8.24
CA GLY A 19 -20.92 -1.89 -9.50
C GLY A 19 -19.56 -2.34 -9.98
N GLU A 20 -18.82 -1.44 -10.66
CA GLU A 20 -17.51 -1.76 -11.23
C GLU A 20 -16.49 -2.05 -10.12
N PRO A 21 -15.69 -3.14 -10.21
CA PRO A 21 -14.76 -3.51 -9.15
C PRO A 21 -13.58 -2.51 -9.06
N LEU A 22 -13.29 -2.08 -7.81
CA LEU A 22 -12.19 -1.21 -7.44
C LEU A 22 -11.37 -1.87 -6.32
N LEU A 23 -10.17 -2.33 -6.64
CA LEU A 23 -9.21 -2.87 -5.68
C LEU A 23 -8.41 -1.73 -5.03
N LEU A 24 -8.40 -1.70 -3.69
CA LEU A 24 -7.74 -0.69 -2.89
C LEU A 24 -6.56 -1.31 -2.13
N ILE A 25 -5.34 -0.88 -2.44
CA ILE A 25 -4.10 -1.46 -1.90
C ILE A 25 -3.39 -0.42 -1.03
N MET A 26 -3.28 -0.73 0.26
CA MET A 26 -2.60 0.15 1.22
C MET A 26 -1.08 0.08 1.15
N GLY A 27 -0.45 1.11 1.75
CA GLY A 27 0.98 1.21 1.93
C GLY A 27 1.54 0.27 3.00
N ILE A 28 2.85 0.37 3.22
CA ILE A 28 3.55 -0.39 4.27
C ILE A 28 2.94 -0.10 5.64
N THR A 29 2.89 -1.10 6.51
CA THR A 29 2.36 -1.07 7.88
C THR A 29 0.85 -0.94 8.02
N ALA A 30 0.13 -0.49 7.00
CA ALA A 30 -1.27 -0.13 7.09
C ALA A 30 -2.19 -1.28 6.64
N PRO A 31 -3.19 -1.68 7.47
CA PRO A 31 -4.25 -2.59 7.06
C PRO A 31 -5.22 -1.91 6.09
N GLY A 32 -6.01 -2.70 5.38
CA GLY A 32 -7.02 -2.22 4.42
C GLY A 32 -8.05 -1.28 5.04
N ALA A 33 -8.36 -1.44 6.33
CA ALA A 33 -9.31 -0.59 7.06
C ALA A 33 -8.95 0.91 7.03
N VAL A 34 -7.69 1.29 6.77
CA VAL A 34 -7.29 2.70 6.62
C VAL A 34 -8.04 3.40 5.48
N TRP A 35 -8.55 2.64 4.50
CA TRP A 35 -9.39 3.19 3.43
C TRP A 35 -10.80 3.61 3.88
N GLU A 36 -11.22 3.31 5.11
CA GLU A 36 -12.60 3.51 5.58
C GLU A 36 -13.12 4.95 5.37
N LYS A 37 -12.28 5.96 5.63
CA LYS A 37 -12.63 7.37 5.42
C LYS A 37 -13.03 7.68 3.97
N HIS A 38 -12.41 7.01 2.99
CA HIS A 38 -12.67 7.18 1.55
C HIS A 38 -13.77 6.23 1.06
N LEU A 39 -13.86 5.06 1.68
CA LEU A 39 -14.79 4.00 1.33
C LEU A 39 -16.26 4.46 1.38
N ASN A 40 -16.61 5.30 2.38
CA ASN A 40 -17.96 5.83 2.52
C ASN A 40 -18.45 6.62 1.30
N TYR A 41 -17.54 7.22 0.53
CA TYR A 41 -17.86 7.89 -0.72
C TYR A 41 -17.78 6.91 -1.91
N TRP A 42 -16.70 6.13 -2.04
CA TRP A 42 -16.46 5.32 -3.23
C TRP A 42 -17.40 4.13 -3.37
N LYS A 43 -17.85 3.51 -2.26
CA LYS A 43 -18.83 2.41 -2.28
C LYS A 43 -20.20 2.79 -2.89
N GLN A 44 -20.46 4.08 -3.12
CA GLN A 44 -21.67 4.54 -3.81
C GLN A 44 -21.57 4.32 -5.32
N PHE A 45 -20.37 4.13 -5.86
CA PHE A 45 -20.09 4.05 -7.29
C PHE A 45 -19.39 2.77 -7.70
N PHE A 46 -18.73 2.10 -6.76
CA PHE A 46 -17.87 0.94 -7.01
C PHE A 46 -18.14 -0.18 -6.02
N ARG A 47 -17.94 -1.43 -6.49
CA ARG A 47 -17.69 -2.57 -5.62
C ARG A 47 -16.25 -2.46 -5.15
N CYS A 48 -16.03 -1.83 -4.01
CA CYS A 48 -14.72 -1.63 -3.43
C CYS A 48 -14.25 -2.92 -2.75
N ILE A 49 -13.05 -3.37 -3.10
CA ILE A 49 -12.37 -4.52 -2.51
C ILE A 49 -11.18 -3.96 -1.76
N ILE A 50 -11.23 -4.01 -0.43
CA ILE A 50 -10.11 -3.65 0.44
C ILE A 50 -9.43 -4.93 0.93
N VAL A 51 -8.11 -4.92 0.97
CA VAL A 51 -7.31 -6.08 1.33
C VAL A 51 -6.26 -5.73 2.37
N ASP A 52 -6.06 -6.61 3.34
CA ASP A 52 -4.87 -6.59 4.16
C ASP A 52 -3.74 -7.28 3.39
N ASN A 53 -2.71 -6.53 3.04
CA ASN A 53 -1.54 -7.11 2.39
C ASN A 53 -0.87 -8.17 3.29
N ARG A 54 -0.16 -9.14 2.71
CA ARG A 54 0.67 -10.05 3.54
C ARG A 54 1.53 -9.26 4.52
N GLY A 55 1.64 -9.75 5.74
CA GLY A 55 2.46 -9.13 6.78
C GLY A 55 1.75 -8.09 7.64
N VAL A 56 0.46 -7.79 7.41
CA VAL A 56 -0.30 -6.79 8.18
C VAL A 56 -1.75 -7.21 8.39
N GLY A 57 -2.43 -6.58 9.35
CA GLY A 57 -3.87 -6.75 9.61
C GLY A 57 -4.24 -8.18 9.95
N GLN A 58 -5.29 -8.68 9.34
CA GLN A 58 -5.80 -10.04 9.56
C GLN A 58 -5.21 -11.07 8.57
N SER A 59 -4.50 -10.63 7.52
CA SER A 59 -3.80 -11.54 6.62
C SER A 59 -2.64 -12.24 7.29
N ASP A 60 -2.24 -13.39 6.71
CA ASP A 60 -1.08 -14.15 7.20
C ASP A 60 0.21 -13.32 7.13
N LYS A 61 1.09 -13.59 8.08
CA LYS A 61 2.36 -12.88 8.27
C LYS A 61 3.53 -13.87 8.24
N PRO A 62 3.75 -14.55 7.07
CA PRO A 62 4.83 -15.52 6.94
C PRO A 62 6.20 -14.87 7.11
N VAL A 63 7.22 -15.67 7.36
CA VAL A 63 8.62 -15.20 7.36
C VAL A 63 8.97 -14.72 5.96
N GLY A 64 9.59 -13.51 5.86
CA GLY A 64 10.06 -12.95 4.58
C GLY A 64 11.33 -13.60 4.05
N PRO A 65 12.01 -12.97 3.07
CA PRO A 65 11.66 -11.66 2.53
C PRO A 65 10.42 -11.70 1.62
N TYR A 66 9.67 -10.59 1.53
CA TYR A 66 8.64 -10.44 0.51
C TYR A 66 9.19 -9.65 -0.68
N SER A 67 8.46 -9.68 -1.79
CA SER A 67 8.70 -8.82 -2.94
C SER A 67 7.39 -8.21 -3.44
N SER A 68 7.46 -7.07 -4.12
CA SER A 68 6.29 -6.45 -4.74
C SER A 68 5.61 -7.36 -5.77
N SER A 69 6.40 -8.17 -6.49
CA SER A 69 5.88 -9.19 -7.42
C SER A 69 5.15 -10.32 -6.69
N LEU A 70 5.69 -10.83 -5.59
CA LEU A 70 5.02 -11.84 -4.75
C LEU A 70 3.68 -11.32 -4.22
N MET A 71 3.65 -10.05 -3.75
CA MET A 71 2.43 -9.42 -3.25
C MET A 71 1.41 -9.16 -4.37
N ALA A 72 1.86 -8.86 -5.57
CA ALA A 72 1.00 -8.76 -6.75
C ALA A 72 0.39 -10.11 -7.12
N ASP A 73 1.14 -11.21 -7.03
CA ASP A 73 0.63 -12.55 -7.27
C ASP A 73 -0.43 -12.97 -6.21
N ASP A 74 -0.30 -12.49 -4.96
CA ASP A 74 -1.34 -12.66 -3.94
C ASP A 74 -2.67 -12.03 -4.39
N LEU A 75 -2.60 -10.77 -4.85
CA LEU A 75 -3.79 -10.04 -5.31
C LEU A 75 -4.36 -10.62 -6.61
N ALA A 76 -3.51 -11.07 -7.51
CA ALA A 76 -3.96 -11.76 -8.72
C ALA A 76 -4.74 -13.05 -8.36
N GLY A 77 -4.27 -13.80 -7.37
CA GLY A 77 -4.98 -14.97 -6.86
C GLY A 77 -6.32 -14.63 -6.20
N LEU A 78 -6.37 -13.54 -5.42
CA LEU A 78 -7.60 -13.01 -4.85
C LEU A 78 -8.62 -12.68 -5.96
N LEU A 79 -8.23 -11.86 -6.94
CA LEU A 79 -9.11 -11.43 -8.02
C LEU A 79 -9.66 -12.61 -8.83
N LYS A 80 -8.80 -13.59 -9.17
CA LYS A 80 -9.22 -14.81 -9.90
C LYS A 80 -10.23 -15.63 -9.12
N GLN A 81 -10.08 -15.76 -7.80
CA GLN A 81 -11.04 -16.51 -6.98
C GLN A 81 -12.36 -15.78 -6.73
N LEU A 82 -12.37 -14.45 -6.90
CA LEU A 82 -13.58 -13.63 -6.91
C LEU A 82 -14.23 -13.55 -8.29
N ASP A 83 -13.72 -14.28 -9.29
CA ASP A 83 -14.15 -14.23 -10.69
C ASP A 83 -14.15 -12.81 -11.26
N LEU A 84 -13.11 -12.03 -10.90
CA LEU A 84 -12.97 -10.63 -11.33
C LEU A 84 -11.90 -10.48 -12.37
N GLU A 85 -12.27 -9.87 -13.48
CA GLU A 85 -11.39 -9.46 -14.57
C GLU A 85 -11.47 -7.95 -14.77
N LYS A 86 -10.36 -7.34 -15.23
CA LYS A 86 -10.29 -5.91 -15.58
C LYS A 86 -10.77 -4.98 -14.48
N VAL A 87 -10.23 -5.16 -13.28
CA VAL A 87 -10.54 -4.31 -12.12
C VAL A 87 -9.83 -2.96 -12.22
N ARG A 88 -10.44 -1.90 -11.69
CA ARG A 88 -9.72 -0.65 -11.38
C ARG A 88 -8.89 -0.87 -10.13
N VAL A 89 -7.69 -0.29 -10.09
CA VAL A 89 -6.77 -0.46 -8.96
C VAL A 89 -6.36 0.92 -8.44
N ALA A 90 -6.44 1.14 -7.15
CA ALA A 90 -5.86 2.30 -6.49
C ALA A 90 -4.86 1.83 -5.44
N GLY A 91 -3.61 2.22 -5.60
CA GLY A 91 -2.53 1.86 -4.67
C GLY A 91 -1.80 3.09 -4.14
N VAL A 92 -1.50 3.09 -2.84
CA VAL A 92 -0.73 4.16 -2.19
C VAL A 92 0.61 3.63 -1.68
N SER A 93 1.71 4.35 -1.94
CA SER A 93 3.05 3.99 -1.46
C SER A 93 3.40 2.54 -1.84
N MET A 94 3.68 1.63 -0.90
CA MET A 94 3.88 0.20 -1.19
C MET A 94 2.73 -0.39 -2.02
N GLY A 95 1.48 0.03 -1.80
CA GLY A 95 0.36 -0.40 -2.63
C GLY A 95 0.48 0.02 -4.09
N SER A 96 1.12 1.14 -4.37
CA SER A 96 1.37 1.60 -5.75
C SER A 96 2.40 0.73 -6.48
N ILE A 97 3.44 0.26 -5.79
CA ILE A 97 4.43 -0.64 -6.40
C ILE A 97 3.88 -2.06 -6.60
N ILE A 98 2.97 -2.49 -5.72
CA ILE A 98 2.23 -3.75 -5.91
C ILE A 98 1.31 -3.63 -7.13
N ALA A 99 0.60 -2.49 -7.29
CA ALA A 99 -0.26 -2.24 -8.44
C ALA A 99 0.52 -2.23 -9.77
N GLN A 100 1.73 -1.64 -9.81
CA GLN A 100 2.62 -1.68 -10.97
C GLN A 100 2.96 -3.13 -11.35
N GLN A 101 3.37 -3.94 -10.37
CA GLN A 101 3.68 -5.35 -10.60
C GLN A 101 2.43 -6.15 -11.02
N LEU A 102 1.26 -5.85 -10.45
CA LEU A 102 0.00 -6.50 -10.83
C LEU A 102 -0.35 -6.21 -12.29
N ALA A 103 -0.23 -4.96 -12.74
CA ALA A 103 -0.51 -4.59 -14.12
C ALA A 103 0.50 -5.17 -15.12
N TYR A 104 1.78 -5.22 -14.75
CA TYR A 104 2.82 -5.80 -15.59
C TYR A 104 2.70 -7.31 -15.73
N ARG A 105 2.50 -8.02 -14.62
CA ARG A 105 2.50 -9.49 -14.57
C ARG A 105 1.15 -10.11 -14.93
N HIS A 106 0.06 -9.40 -14.67
CA HIS A 106 -1.32 -9.86 -14.85
C HIS A 106 -2.16 -8.79 -15.59
N PRO A 107 -1.76 -8.38 -16.79
CA PRO A 107 -2.38 -7.25 -17.50
C PRO A 107 -3.88 -7.42 -17.75
N ASP A 108 -4.35 -8.64 -17.90
CA ASP A 108 -5.77 -8.97 -18.15
C ASP A 108 -6.65 -8.71 -16.91
N LEU A 109 -6.07 -8.69 -15.72
CA LEU A 109 -6.80 -8.39 -14.48
C LEU A 109 -6.97 -6.91 -14.22
N VAL A 110 -6.18 -6.03 -14.86
CA VAL A 110 -6.17 -4.60 -14.56
C VAL A 110 -6.78 -3.79 -15.70
N LYS A 111 -7.80 -2.99 -15.39
CA LYS A 111 -8.45 -2.08 -16.33
C LYS A 111 -7.77 -0.72 -16.39
N SER A 112 -7.48 -0.15 -15.23
CA SER A 112 -6.81 1.14 -15.06
C SER A 112 -6.25 1.26 -13.64
N MET A 113 -5.31 2.20 -13.43
CA MET A 113 -4.69 2.39 -12.12
C MET A 113 -4.68 3.85 -11.69
N VAL A 114 -4.75 4.05 -10.37
CA VAL A 114 -4.33 5.27 -9.68
C VAL A 114 -3.16 4.91 -8.79
N LEU A 115 -1.99 5.47 -9.08
CA LEU A 115 -0.76 5.26 -8.32
C LEU A 115 -0.48 6.52 -7.49
N MET A 116 -0.57 6.39 -6.18
CA MET A 116 -0.33 7.49 -5.25
C MET A 116 1.04 7.30 -4.59
N CYS A 117 1.88 8.31 -4.69
CA CYS A 117 3.26 8.32 -4.17
C CYS A 117 4.08 7.09 -4.64
N PRO A 118 4.09 6.77 -5.96
CA PRO A 118 4.79 5.62 -6.49
C PRO A 118 6.29 5.88 -6.64
N TRP A 119 7.04 4.78 -6.73
CA TRP A 119 8.41 4.76 -7.25
C TRP A 119 8.60 3.58 -8.20
N ALA A 120 9.57 3.69 -9.11
CA ALA A 120 9.94 2.59 -10.02
C ALA A 120 11.14 1.79 -9.52
N ARG A 121 11.95 2.40 -8.66
CA ARG A 121 13.12 1.82 -7.99
C ARG A 121 13.39 2.53 -6.68
N CYS A 122 13.82 1.78 -5.68
CA CYS A 122 14.14 2.33 -4.37
C CYS A 122 15.58 2.89 -4.36
N ASP A 123 15.75 4.17 -4.03
CA ASP A 123 17.06 4.78 -3.90
C ASP A 123 17.73 4.42 -2.54
N THR A 124 18.99 4.84 -2.37
CA THR A 124 19.76 4.54 -1.15
C THR A 124 19.14 5.17 0.09
N THR A 125 18.65 6.42 -0.02
CA THR A 125 18.03 7.13 1.10
C THR A 125 16.75 6.44 1.55
N ALA A 126 15.87 6.08 0.60
CA ALA A 126 14.65 5.35 0.91
C ALA A 126 14.94 3.97 1.52
N LYS A 127 15.95 3.24 1.01
CA LYS A 127 16.40 1.97 1.59
C LYS A 127 16.84 2.14 3.04
N ASP A 128 17.57 3.19 3.36
CA ASP A 128 18.02 3.46 4.73
C ASP A 128 16.84 3.84 5.64
N ILE A 129 15.85 4.58 5.14
CA ILE A 129 14.61 4.86 5.89
C ILE A 129 13.86 3.54 6.21
N PHE A 130 13.70 2.63 5.24
CA PHE A 130 13.04 1.34 5.48
C PHE A 130 13.80 0.48 6.48
N ARG A 131 15.14 0.41 6.41
CA ARG A 131 15.97 -0.31 7.40
C ARG A 131 15.79 0.28 8.79
N HIS A 132 15.90 1.61 8.88
CA HIS A 132 15.72 2.32 10.16
C HIS A 132 14.32 2.11 10.74
N MET A 133 13.28 2.10 9.91
CA MET A 133 11.91 1.81 10.32
C MET A 133 11.80 0.42 11.00
N VAL A 134 12.45 -0.60 10.44
CA VAL A 134 12.53 -1.95 11.03
C VAL A 134 13.29 -1.91 12.35
N ASP A 135 14.46 -1.27 12.38
CA ASP A 135 15.34 -1.21 13.56
C ASP A 135 14.66 -0.55 14.78
N ILE A 136 13.88 0.52 14.53
CA ILE A 136 13.22 1.25 15.61
C ILE A 136 11.88 0.63 16.04
N LYS A 137 11.20 -0.10 15.17
CA LYS A 137 9.91 -0.75 15.49
C LYS A 137 9.98 -1.61 16.75
N ALA A 138 11.09 -2.36 16.91
CA ALA A 138 11.30 -3.22 18.07
C ALA A 138 11.60 -2.46 19.37
N ARG A 139 11.89 -1.15 19.29
CA ARG A 139 12.33 -0.31 20.42
C ARG A 139 11.31 0.71 20.86
N LEU A 140 10.40 1.10 19.96
CA LEU A 140 9.39 2.11 20.20
C LEU A 140 8.07 1.49 20.68
N LYS A 141 7.32 2.25 21.47
CA LYS A 141 5.92 1.94 21.75
C LYS A 141 5.07 2.16 20.50
N PRO A 142 3.87 1.58 20.40
CA PRO A 142 3.03 1.73 19.22
C PRO A 142 2.73 3.19 18.84
N ASP A 143 2.42 4.06 19.81
CA ASP A 143 2.19 5.49 19.60
C ASP A 143 3.44 6.24 19.13
N GLU A 144 4.61 5.91 19.68
CA GLU A 144 5.90 6.48 19.26
C GLU A 144 6.24 6.09 17.83
N PHE A 145 6.00 4.82 17.46
CA PHE A 145 6.20 4.34 16.10
C PHE A 145 5.21 4.99 15.13
N SER A 146 3.92 5.09 15.50
CA SER A 146 2.91 5.82 14.73
C SER A 146 3.34 7.27 14.48
N ARG A 147 3.82 7.97 15.54
CA ARG A 147 4.36 9.33 15.42
C ARG A 147 5.54 9.41 14.46
N TYR A 148 6.45 8.45 14.51
CA TYR A 148 7.58 8.40 13.57
C TYR A 148 7.10 8.31 12.12
N ILE A 149 6.16 7.42 11.83
CA ILE A 149 5.58 7.29 10.48
C ILE A 149 4.91 8.61 10.05
N GLN A 150 4.11 9.23 10.92
CA GLN A 150 3.45 10.50 10.63
C GLN A 150 4.44 11.62 10.25
N LEU A 151 5.61 11.67 10.91
CA LEU A 151 6.66 12.65 10.59
C LEU A 151 7.31 12.43 9.21
N LEU A 152 7.24 11.22 8.67
CA LEU A 152 7.74 10.89 7.33
C LEU A 152 6.73 11.23 6.23
N ILE A 153 5.43 10.96 6.48
CA ILE A 153 4.39 11.00 5.44
C ILE A 153 3.60 12.30 5.38
N TYR A 154 3.55 13.09 6.46
CA TYR A 154 2.80 14.35 6.48
C TYR A 154 3.69 15.58 6.38
N SER A 155 3.17 16.59 5.69
CA SER A 155 3.86 17.87 5.49
C SER A 155 3.69 18.80 6.70
N LYS A 156 4.55 19.85 6.78
CA LYS A 156 4.42 20.86 7.82
C LYS A 156 3.03 21.50 7.89
N PRO A 157 2.39 21.94 6.79
CA PRO A 157 1.02 22.46 6.82
C PRO A 157 -0.01 21.50 7.45
N SER A 158 0.16 20.19 7.28
CA SER A 158 -0.71 19.20 7.93
C SER A 158 -0.57 19.19 9.44
N PHE A 159 0.64 19.43 9.98
CA PHE A 159 0.87 19.54 11.41
C PHE A 159 0.43 20.90 11.98
N ASP A 160 0.40 21.96 11.17
CA ASP A 160 -0.04 23.30 11.55
C ASP A 160 -1.59 23.42 11.52
N ASP A 161 -2.31 22.50 10.88
CA ASP A 161 -3.78 22.41 10.94
C ASP A 161 -4.20 21.76 12.25
N GLU A 162 -4.82 22.54 13.15
CA GLU A 162 -5.17 22.10 14.51
C GLU A 162 -6.13 20.89 14.48
N LYS A 163 -7.12 20.88 13.60
CA LYS A 163 -8.08 19.78 13.49
C LYS A 163 -7.40 18.51 13.03
N PHE A 164 -6.60 18.60 11.96
CA PHE A 164 -5.87 17.44 11.44
C PHE A 164 -4.84 16.94 12.44
N TYR A 165 -4.17 17.83 13.17
CA TYR A 165 -3.23 17.44 14.23
C TYR A 165 -3.91 16.64 15.35
N GLN A 166 -5.13 17.01 15.75
CA GLN A 166 -5.90 16.20 16.71
C GLN A 166 -6.21 14.80 16.17
N GLU A 167 -6.58 14.68 14.91
CA GLU A 167 -6.75 13.35 14.26
C GLU A 167 -5.46 12.51 14.33
N LEU A 168 -4.29 13.14 14.12
CA LEU A 168 -2.99 12.44 14.23
C LEU A 168 -2.70 11.99 15.67
N VAL A 169 -3.09 12.77 16.66
CA VAL A 169 -2.94 12.39 18.09
C VAL A 169 -3.85 11.22 18.42
N GLU A 170 -5.11 11.25 17.98
CA GLU A 170 -6.05 10.14 18.16
C GLU A 170 -5.56 8.85 17.50
N ASP A 171 -4.99 8.92 16.29
CA ASP A 171 -4.41 7.76 15.61
C ASP A 171 -3.25 7.15 16.41
N ARG A 172 -2.40 7.98 17.07
CA ARG A 172 -1.33 7.49 17.96
C ARG A 172 -1.90 6.78 19.19
N GLU A 173 -2.92 7.36 19.84
CA GLU A 173 -3.58 6.74 20.98
C GLU A 173 -4.24 5.41 20.61
N ASN A 174 -4.85 5.34 19.43
CA ASN A 174 -5.48 4.12 18.92
C ASN A 174 -4.45 3.05 18.59
N ALA A 175 -3.24 3.42 18.16
CA ALA A 175 -2.16 2.46 17.95
C ALA A 175 -1.80 1.67 19.22
N ASN A 176 -1.91 2.29 20.41
CA ASN A 176 -1.71 1.59 21.70
C ASN A 176 -2.86 0.64 22.08
N LYS A 177 -4.03 0.83 21.48
CA LYS A 177 -5.23 0.00 21.73
C LYS A 177 -5.39 -1.12 20.70
N ASP A 178 -4.55 -1.13 19.66
CA ASP A 178 -4.60 -2.14 18.60
C ASP A 178 -4.31 -3.53 19.19
N THR A 179 -5.29 -4.43 19.08
CA THR A 179 -5.20 -5.81 19.55
C THR A 179 -4.51 -6.76 18.56
N ASN A 180 -4.25 -6.28 17.34
CA ASN A 180 -3.58 -7.05 16.29
C ASN A 180 -2.52 -6.21 15.57
N PRO A 181 -1.54 -5.66 16.31
CA PRO A 181 -0.51 -4.81 15.72
C PRO A 181 0.35 -5.62 14.73
N GLN A 182 0.83 -4.95 13.70
CA GLN A 182 1.77 -5.57 12.78
C GLN A 182 3.01 -6.09 13.52
N PRO A 183 3.33 -7.39 13.48
CA PRO A 183 4.55 -7.92 14.09
C PRO A 183 5.78 -7.48 13.30
N LEU A 184 6.95 -7.49 13.96
CA LEU A 184 8.20 -7.08 13.33
C LEU A 184 8.51 -7.89 12.06
N ILE A 185 8.28 -9.20 12.07
CA ILE A 185 8.46 -10.08 10.92
C ILE A 185 7.64 -9.66 9.69
N GLY A 186 6.43 -9.15 9.90
CA GLY A 186 5.58 -8.64 8.83
C GLY A 186 6.13 -7.33 8.25
N LEU A 187 6.63 -6.43 9.13
CA LEU A 187 7.29 -5.20 8.69
C LEU A 187 8.59 -5.47 7.94
N GLU A 188 9.43 -6.38 8.43
CA GLU A 188 10.67 -6.81 7.75
C GLU A 188 10.38 -7.30 6.33
N GLY A 189 9.35 -8.16 6.18
CA GLY A 189 8.94 -8.66 4.88
C GLY A 189 8.47 -7.56 3.94
N GLN A 190 7.60 -6.66 4.41
CA GLN A 190 7.11 -5.53 3.62
C GLN A 190 8.22 -4.51 3.27
N ALA A 191 9.11 -4.21 4.21
CA ALA A 191 10.26 -3.35 3.97
C ALA A 191 11.19 -3.93 2.90
N ALA A 192 11.43 -5.25 2.92
CA ALA A 192 12.19 -5.93 1.87
C ALA A 192 11.54 -5.75 0.50
N ALA A 193 10.21 -5.92 0.40
CA ALA A 193 9.48 -5.70 -0.84
C ALA A 193 9.62 -4.27 -1.38
N CYS A 194 9.61 -3.27 -0.48
CA CYS A 194 9.81 -1.87 -0.84
C CYS A 194 11.24 -1.59 -1.34
N MET A 195 12.24 -2.10 -0.62
CA MET A 195 13.66 -1.87 -0.92
C MET A 195 14.13 -2.54 -2.21
N GLU A 196 13.60 -3.73 -2.50
CA GLU A 196 14.00 -4.53 -3.67
C GLU A 196 13.12 -4.26 -4.91
N HIS A 197 12.11 -3.39 -4.78
CA HIS A 197 11.27 -3.03 -5.92
C HIS A 197 12.08 -2.34 -7.01
N HIS A 198 12.03 -2.92 -8.22
CA HIS A 198 12.64 -2.36 -9.42
C HIS A 198 11.84 -2.80 -10.64
N ILE A 199 11.21 -1.85 -11.34
CA ILE A 199 10.36 -2.08 -12.52
C ILE A 199 10.54 -1.00 -13.60
N LEU A 200 11.53 -0.13 -13.45
CA LEU A 200 11.67 1.06 -14.31
C LEU A 200 11.68 0.71 -15.81
N GLU A 201 12.44 -0.30 -16.19
CA GLU A 201 12.60 -0.72 -17.59
C GLU A 201 11.34 -1.39 -18.16
N GLN A 202 10.44 -1.90 -17.29
CA GLN A 202 9.20 -2.57 -17.68
C GLN A 202 7.97 -1.64 -17.67
N LEU A 203 8.07 -0.44 -17.12
CA LEU A 203 6.93 0.48 -17.05
C LEU A 203 6.34 0.82 -18.42
N ASN A 204 7.17 0.87 -19.45
CA ASN A 204 6.72 1.12 -20.83
C ASN A 204 5.88 -0.04 -21.42
N GLU A 205 5.86 -1.21 -20.78
CA GLU A 205 5.05 -2.36 -21.19
C GLU A 205 3.63 -2.32 -20.57
N ILE A 206 3.41 -1.48 -19.55
CA ILE A 206 2.09 -1.28 -18.93
C ILE A 206 1.24 -0.43 -19.86
N LYS A 207 0.19 -1.02 -20.45
CA LYS A 207 -0.67 -0.38 -21.45
C LYS A 207 -2.00 0.13 -20.87
N GLN A 208 -2.31 -0.20 -19.64
CA GLN A 208 -3.51 0.27 -18.96
C GLN A 208 -3.41 1.79 -18.70
N PRO A 209 -4.53 2.53 -18.77
CA PRO A 209 -4.55 3.93 -18.34
C PRO A 209 -4.10 4.08 -16.88
N VAL A 210 -3.16 5.00 -16.64
CA VAL A 210 -2.61 5.26 -15.32
C VAL A 210 -2.72 6.74 -14.95
N LEU A 211 -3.29 7.02 -13.79
CA LEU A 211 -3.17 8.31 -13.12
C LEU A 211 -2.08 8.22 -12.06
N VAL A 212 -1.08 9.09 -12.15
CA VAL A 212 0.04 9.15 -11.20
C VAL A 212 -0.08 10.41 -10.34
N ILE A 213 -0.08 10.24 -9.02
CA ILE A 213 -0.24 11.33 -8.04
C ILE A 213 0.93 11.30 -7.06
N GLY A 214 1.53 12.46 -6.79
CA GLY A 214 2.60 12.62 -5.79
C GLY A 214 2.47 13.93 -5.03
N GLY A 215 2.99 13.97 -3.82
CA GLY A 215 3.05 15.17 -2.99
C GLY A 215 4.35 15.95 -3.21
N GLU A 216 4.28 17.27 -3.42
CA GLU A 216 5.48 18.11 -3.56
C GLU A 216 6.32 18.18 -2.29
N SER A 217 5.65 18.04 -1.13
CA SER A 217 6.29 18.07 0.19
C SER A 217 6.57 16.68 0.78
N ASP A 218 6.37 15.62 -0.01
CA ASP A 218 6.64 14.25 0.42
C ASP A 218 8.14 14.04 0.61
N LYS A 219 8.53 13.64 1.83
CA LYS A 219 9.94 13.43 2.20
C LYS A 219 10.35 11.97 2.03
N PHE A 220 9.39 11.05 2.08
CA PHE A 220 9.66 9.62 2.02
C PHE A 220 9.70 9.12 0.59
N THR A 221 8.69 9.51 -0.22
CA THR A 221 8.64 9.27 -1.66
C THR A 221 8.64 10.61 -2.41
N PRO A 222 9.80 11.28 -2.52
CA PRO A 222 9.88 12.62 -3.09
C PRO A 222 9.29 12.69 -4.49
N ILE A 223 8.74 13.85 -4.85
CA ILE A 223 8.01 14.07 -6.11
C ILE A 223 8.80 13.65 -7.37
N TRP A 224 10.14 13.63 -7.32
CA TRP A 224 10.95 13.17 -8.44
C TRP A 224 10.75 11.68 -8.75
N MET A 225 10.48 10.83 -7.72
CA MET A 225 10.16 9.41 -7.92
C MET A 225 8.84 9.26 -8.67
N THR A 226 7.81 10.02 -8.27
CA THR A 226 6.52 10.07 -8.97
C THR A 226 6.67 10.50 -10.42
N LYS A 227 7.51 11.53 -10.68
CA LYS A 227 7.81 12.01 -12.02
C LYS A 227 8.56 10.97 -12.86
N GLU A 228 9.51 10.23 -12.27
CA GLU A 228 10.22 9.12 -12.93
C GLU A 228 9.22 8.05 -13.41
N VAL A 229 8.28 7.63 -12.56
CA VAL A 229 7.23 6.70 -12.96
C VAL A 229 6.35 7.24 -14.07
N ALA A 230 5.88 8.49 -13.96
CA ALA A 230 5.02 9.11 -14.96
C ALA A 230 5.71 9.26 -16.33
N GLN A 231 7.01 9.50 -16.36
CA GLN A 231 7.80 9.62 -17.59
C GLN A 231 8.14 8.28 -18.24
N ALA A 232 8.18 7.21 -17.46
CA ALA A 232 8.50 5.87 -17.96
C ALA A 232 7.26 5.11 -18.46
N LEU A 233 6.06 5.53 -18.07
CA LEU A 233 4.80 5.01 -18.60
C LEU A 233 4.56 5.51 -20.04
N PRO A 234 3.87 4.72 -20.91
CA PRO A 234 3.58 5.09 -22.31
C PRO A 234 2.61 6.24 -22.45
#